data_103c43afc7e4cd88779af906fb383e03
#
_entry.id   103c43afc7e4cd88779af906fb383e03
#
_cell.length_a   1.000
_cell.length_b   1.000
_cell.length_c   1.000
_cell.angle_alpha   90.00
_cell.angle_beta   90.00
_cell.angle_gamma   90.00
#
_symmetry.space_group_name_H-M   'P 1'
#
loop_
_entity.id
_entity.type
_entity.pdbx_description
1 polymer ?
#
loop_
_entity_poly.entity_id
_entity_poly.type
_entity_poly.pdbx_seq_one_letter_code
_entity_poly.pdbx_strand_id
1 'polypeptide(L)'
;MQVAARIDRSLRRGQVRAWSIGVLSLGVAGSILNLALGHWLRVRTGNALFPDFLAHWTAGRLLLDGQLVHLYDADFQAQLQWAIIGKGNDVSWFVGPPFTAVLYVPFAALPFPVAGVLWTLVSVAAIAASLVLLKPLVPRLAQDWTVTVL
;
A
#
# COMPACT_ATOMS: atom_id res chain seq x y z
N MET A 1 -38.43 5.90 -13.81
CA MET A 1 -37.55 5.39 -14.89
C MET A 1 -36.85 6.49 -15.69
N GLN A 2 -37.43 7.65 -15.99
CA GLN A 2 -36.81 8.70 -16.79
C GLN A 2 -35.65 9.46 -16.07
N VAL A 3 -35.68 9.57 -14.75
CA VAL A 3 -34.64 10.28 -13.96
C VAL A 3 -33.32 9.48 -13.98
N ALA A 4 -33.37 8.15 -13.81
CA ALA A 4 -32.20 7.28 -13.87
C ALA A 4 -31.51 7.30 -15.24
N ALA A 5 -32.31 7.33 -16.30
CA ALA A 5 -31.80 7.42 -17.68
C ALA A 5 -31.22 8.82 -18.04
N ARG A 6 -31.57 9.87 -17.30
CA ARG A 6 -30.97 11.21 -17.42
C ARG A 6 -29.63 11.29 -16.70
N ILE A 7 -29.52 10.69 -15.51
CA ILE A 7 -28.26 10.61 -14.74
C ILE A 7 -27.24 9.78 -15.50
N ASP A 8 -27.63 8.66 -16.10
CA ASP A 8 -26.75 7.80 -16.88
C ASP A 8 -26.22 8.48 -18.16
N ARG A 9 -27.00 9.41 -18.75
CA ARG A 9 -26.55 10.24 -19.89
C ARG A 9 -25.66 11.41 -19.50
N SER A 10 -25.75 11.91 -18.28
CA SER A 10 -24.93 13.05 -17.81
C SER A 10 -23.50 12.64 -17.44
N LEU A 11 -23.32 11.41 -17.00
CA LEU A 11 -22.01 10.80 -16.81
C LEU A 11 -21.47 10.30 -18.16
N ARG A 12 -21.14 11.24 -19.05
CA ARG A 12 -20.46 10.88 -20.29
C ARG A 12 -19.19 10.12 -19.92
N ARG A 13 -18.97 8.96 -20.51
CA ARG A 13 -17.78 8.10 -20.29
C ARG A 13 -16.48 8.91 -20.29
N GLY A 14 -16.36 9.94 -21.11
CA GLY A 14 -15.24 10.85 -21.16
C GLY A 14 -15.07 11.72 -19.90
N GLN A 15 -16.14 12.10 -19.20
CA GLN A 15 -16.04 12.88 -17.97
C GLN A 15 -15.56 12.01 -16.81
N VAL A 16 -16.11 10.79 -16.66
CA VAL A 16 -15.64 9.84 -15.64
C VAL A 16 -14.16 9.56 -15.82
N ARG A 17 -13.73 9.27 -17.05
CA ARG A 17 -12.32 9.05 -17.38
C ARG A 17 -11.45 10.27 -17.04
N ALA A 18 -11.87 11.48 -17.41
CA ALA A 18 -11.13 12.69 -17.11
C ALA A 18 -11.01 12.94 -15.61
N TRP A 19 -12.10 12.74 -14.85
CA TRP A 19 -12.08 12.86 -13.40
C TRP A 19 -11.18 11.82 -12.75
N SER A 20 -11.25 10.55 -13.18
CA SER A 20 -10.40 9.47 -12.65
C SER A 20 -8.92 9.73 -12.91
N ILE A 21 -8.57 10.17 -14.13
CA ILE A 21 -7.19 10.55 -14.45
C ILE A 21 -6.75 11.75 -13.59
N GLY A 22 -7.62 12.75 -13.42
CA GLY A 22 -7.32 13.92 -12.59
C GLY A 22 -7.04 13.55 -11.13
N VAL A 23 -7.91 12.74 -10.53
CA VAL A 23 -7.75 12.28 -9.14
C VAL A 23 -6.50 11.44 -8.97
N LEU A 24 -6.25 10.49 -9.90
CA LEU A 24 -5.05 9.66 -9.88
C LEU A 24 -3.78 10.50 -10.01
N SER A 25 -3.75 11.43 -10.98
CA SER A 25 -2.61 12.32 -11.19
C SER A 25 -2.33 13.21 -9.98
N LEU A 26 -3.38 13.72 -9.34
CA LEU A 26 -3.27 14.52 -8.12
C LEU A 26 -2.73 13.69 -6.95
N GLY A 27 -3.22 12.45 -6.80
CA GLY A 27 -2.74 11.50 -5.79
C GLY A 27 -1.26 11.14 -5.98
N VAL A 28 -0.86 10.84 -7.21
CA VAL A 28 0.54 10.54 -7.56
C VAL A 28 1.43 11.76 -7.34
N ALA A 29 1.03 12.94 -7.80
CA ALA A 29 1.78 14.18 -7.62
C ALA A 29 1.92 14.54 -6.13
N GLY A 30 0.84 14.39 -5.34
CA GLY A 30 0.86 14.60 -3.91
C GLY A 30 1.80 13.62 -3.19
N SER A 31 1.81 12.35 -3.60
CA SER A 31 2.72 11.34 -3.06
C SER A 31 4.18 11.65 -3.38
N ILE A 32 4.48 12.01 -4.63
CA ILE A 32 5.84 12.41 -5.05
C ILE A 32 6.29 13.65 -4.28
N LEU A 33 5.43 14.64 -4.13
CA LEU A 33 5.74 15.87 -3.38
C LEU A 33 6.02 15.56 -1.90
N ASN A 34 5.22 14.69 -1.27
CA ASN A 34 5.45 14.25 0.10
C ASN A 34 6.79 13.54 0.26
N LEU A 35 7.15 12.68 -0.69
CA LEU A 35 8.45 12.00 -0.71
C LEU A 35 9.61 12.97 -0.92
N ALA A 36 9.46 13.93 -1.83
CA ALA A 36 10.50 14.91 -2.13
C ALA A 36 10.74 15.91 -0.99
N LEU A 37 9.69 16.27 -0.25
CA LEU A 37 9.76 17.20 0.88
C LEU A 37 10.00 16.52 2.23
N GLY A 38 9.88 15.20 2.30
CA GLY A 38 10.12 14.39 3.49
C GLY A 38 11.56 13.91 3.60
N HIS A 39 11.94 13.39 4.77
CA HIS A 39 13.16 12.61 4.92
C HIS A 39 12.96 11.21 4.32
N TRP A 40 14.03 10.60 3.82
CA TRP A 40 14.06 9.33 3.07
C TRP A 40 13.09 8.22 3.52
N LEU A 41 12.82 8.13 4.82
CA LEU A 41 11.96 7.11 5.41
C LEU A 41 10.71 7.69 6.06
N ARG A 42 10.48 9.01 5.92
CA ARG A 42 9.35 9.70 6.51
C ARG A 42 8.70 10.63 5.51
N VAL A 43 7.38 10.70 5.58
CA VAL A 43 6.64 11.79 4.94
C VAL A 43 6.82 13.09 5.73
N ARG A 44 6.51 14.23 5.11
CA ARG A 44 6.63 15.56 5.74
C ARG A 44 5.90 15.69 7.09
N THR A 45 4.89 14.88 7.34
CA THR A 45 4.14 14.81 8.61
C THR A 45 4.89 14.11 9.74
N GLY A 46 6.08 13.58 9.50
CA GLY A 46 6.86 12.82 10.48
C GLY A 46 6.54 11.32 10.55
N ASN A 47 5.48 10.88 9.87
CA ASN A 47 5.09 9.47 9.85
C ASN A 47 6.07 8.63 9.02
N ALA A 48 6.20 7.35 9.38
CA ALA A 48 6.99 6.41 8.61
C ALA A 48 6.48 6.30 7.16
N LEU A 49 7.41 6.16 6.22
CA LEU A 49 7.06 5.73 4.88
C LEU A 49 6.63 4.25 4.96
N PHE A 50 5.51 3.89 4.35
CA PHE A 50 4.92 2.55 4.42
C PHE A 50 4.58 2.09 5.86
N PRO A 51 3.76 2.82 6.63
CA PRO A 51 3.54 2.52 8.05
C PRO A 51 2.98 1.12 8.28
N ASP A 52 1.98 0.69 7.50
CA ASP A 52 1.40 -0.64 7.63
C ASP A 52 2.41 -1.75 7.26
N PHE A 53 3.21 -1.51 6.23
CA PHE A 53 4.26 -2.44 5.84
C PHE A 53 5.36 -2.53 6.91
N LEU A 54 5.66 -1.45 7.63
CA LEU A 54 6.65 -1.44 8.71
C LEU A 54 6.29 -2.44 9.81
N ALA A 55 5.02 -2.50 10.22
CA ALA A 55 4.54 -3.49 11.19
C ALA A 55 4.78 -4.93 10.72
N HIS A 56 4.44 -5.22 9.46
CA HIS A 56 4.59 -6.54 8.89
C HIS A 56 6.06 -6.91 8.64
N TRP A 57 6.87 -5.96 8.19
CA TRP A 57 8.31 -6.14 8.04
C TRP A 57 8.96 -6.44 9.39
N THR A 58 8.56 -5.71 10.45
CA THR A 58 9.03 -5.96 11.83
C THR A 58 8.68 -7.37 12.28
N ALA A 59 7.44 -7.82 12.04
CA ALA A 59 7.03 -9.19 12.37
C ALA A 59 7.83 -10.25 11.61
N GLY A 60 8.06 -10.06 10.32
CA GLY A 60 8.92 -10.92 9.51
C GLY A 60 10.36 -10.94 10.00
N ARG A 61 10.87 -9.79 10.46
CA ARG A 61 12.21 -9.66 11.02
C ARG A 61 12.36 -10.42 12.34
N LEU A 62 11.40 -10.29 13.24
CA LEU A 62 11.36 -11.04 14.49
C LEU A 62 11.35 -12.55 14.25
N LEU A 63 10.61 -13.01 13.23
CA LEU A 63 10.61 -14.41 12.84
C LEU A 63 11.96 -14.85 12.29
N LEU A 64 12.59 -14.04 11.44
CA LEU A 64 13.90 -14.31 10.85
C LEU A 64 14.99 -14.42 11.90
N ASP A 65 14.92 -13.56 12.92
CA ASP A 65 15.90 -13.50 14.03
C ASP A 65 15.57 -14.51 15.15
N GLY A 66 14.55 -15.36 15.00
CA GLY A 66 14.14 -16.35 16.01
C GLY A 66 13.51 -15.75 17.26
N GLN A 67 13.02 -14.52 17.20
CA GLN A 67 12.50 -13.74 18.33
C GLN A 67 10.96 -13.70 18.36
N LEU A 68 10.31 -14.75 17.96
CA LEU A 68 8.83 -14.85 17.91
C LEU A 68 8.13 -14.56 19.25
N VAL A 69 8.79 -14.81 20.36
CA VAL A 69 8.27 -14.51 21.71
C VAL A 69 7.92 -13.03 21.87
N HIS A 70 8.60 -12.14 21.15
CA HIS A 70 8.38 -10.69 21.15
C HIS A 70 7.44 -10.21 20.03
N LEU A 71 6.78 -11.13 19.33
CA LEU A 71 5.92 -10.77 18.17
C LEU A 71 4.81 -9.77 18.54
N TYR A 72 4.28 -9.86 19.76
CA TYR A 72 3.25 -8.97 20.28
C TYR A 72 3.73 -8.09 21.45
N ASP A 73 5.04 -8.03 21.67
CA ASP A 73 5.65 -7.14 22.65
C ASP A 73 5.77 -5.74 22.02
N ALA A 74 4.92 -4.83 22.50
CA ALA A 74 4.83 -3.47 21.99
C ALA A 74 6.16 -2.71 22.13
N ASP A 75 6.83 -2.84 23.28
CA ASP A 75 8.08 -2.13 23.55
C ASP A 75 9.22 -2.66 22.66
N PHE A 76 9.25 -3.97 22.44
CA PHE A 76 10.24 -4.59 21.58
C PHE A 76 10.03 -4.20 20.11
N GLN A 77 8.79 -4.25 19.63
CA GLN A 77 8.44 -3.78 18.28
C GLN A 77 8.82 -2.32 18.07
N ALA A 78 8.51 -1.46 19.07
CA ALA A 78 8.85 -0.04 19.01
C ALA A 78 10.36 0.19 18.90
N GLN A 79 11.16 -0.49 19.72
CA GLN A 79 12.62 -0.37 19.69
C GLN A 79 13.19 -0.77 18.32
N LEU A 80 12.71 -1.88 17.73
CA LEU A 80 13.14 -2.35 16.43
C LEU A 80 12.77 -1.35 15.32
N GLN A 81 11.55 -0.79 15.37
CA GLN A 81 11.11 0.21 14.40
C GLN A 81 11.87 1.54 14.56
N TRP A 82 12.09 2.00 15.78
CA TRP A 82 12.85 3.24 16.03
C TRP A 82 14.32 3.16 15.58
N ALA A 83 14.89 1.96 15.52
CA ALA A 83 16.21 1.78 14.91
C ALA A 83 16.22 2.13 13.40
N ILE A 84 15.06 2.03 12.74
CA ILE A 84 14.89 2.31 11.31
C ILE A 84 14.43 3.74 11.07
N ILE A 85 13.35 4.15 11.75
CA ILE A 85 12.67 5.43 11.50
C ILE A 85 13.10 6.55 12.44
N GLY A 86 13.92 6.24 13.47
CA GLY A 86 14.37 7.16 14.49
C GLY A 86 13.42 7.21 15.71
N LYS A 87 14.02 7.37 16.88
CA LYS A 87 13.33 7.37 18.17
C LYS A 87 12.31 8.52 18.26
N GLY A 88 11.17 8.23 18.88
CA GLY A 88 10.10 9.21 19.11
C GLY A 88 9.18 9.44 17.92
N ASN A 89 9.33 8.67 16.82
CA ASN A 89 8.39 8.66 15.70
C ASN A 89 7.29 7.62 15.95
N ASP A 90 6.15 7.83 15.27
CA ASP A 90 5.03 6.91 15.34
C ASP A 90 5.42 5.53 14.82
N VAL A 91 5.07 4.53 15.59
CA VAL A 91 5.30 3.12 15.28
C VAL A 91 3.97 2.46 14.86
N SER A 92 4.08 1.39 14.09
CA SER A 92 2.94 0.63 13.62
C SER A 92 2.98 -0.78 14.21
N TRP A 93 1.90 -1.18 14.88
CA TRP A 93 1.86 -2.45 15.61
C TRP A 93 1.45 -3.60 14.70
N PHE A 94 2.21 -4.70 14.77
CA PHE A 94 1.76 -5.95 14.19
C PHE A 94 0.73 -6.59 15.12
N VAL A 95 -0.49 -6.72 14.62
CA VAL A 95 -1.64 -7.31 15.33
C VAL A 95 -2.24 -8.50 14.58
N GLY A 96 -1.62 -8.90 13.48
CA GLY A 96 -2.07 -10.03 12.67
C GLY A 96 -1.76 -11.39 13.28
N PRO A 97 -2.38 -12.48 12.78
CA PRO A 97 -2.04 -13.84 13.19
C PRO A 97 -0.56 -14.17 12.92
N PRO A 98 0.11 -14.99 13.75
CA PRO A 98 1.56 -15.26 13.63
C PRO A 98 1.97 -15.82 12.27
N PHE A 99 1.11 -16.61 11.63
CA PHE A 99 1.40 -17.19 10.31
C PHE A 99 1.51 -16.14 9.21
N THR A 100 0.88 -14.98 9.38
CA THR A 100 1.00 -13.89 8.38
C THR A 100 2.40 -13.29 8.37
N ALA A 101 3.13 -13.31 9.48
CA ALA A 101 4.51 -12.85 9.54
C ALA A 101 5.43 -13.64 8.60
N VAL A 102 5.14 -14.93 8.35
CA VAL A 102 5.90 -15.79 7.44
C VAL A 102 5.94 -15.23 6.02
N LEU A 103 4.83 -14.62 5.56
CA LEU A 103 4.73 -14.02 4.23
C LEU A 103 5.69 -12.84 4.04
N TYR A 104 6.09 -12.19 5.13
CA TYR A 104 6.96 -11.02 5.10
C TYR A 104 8.43 -11.34 5.36
N VAL A 105 8.77 -12.59 5.71
CA VAL A 105 10.17 -13.02 5.91
C VAL A 105 11.07 -12.73 4.71
N PRO A 106 10.66 -12.99 3.45
CA PRO A 106 11.50 -12.65 2.29
C PRO A 106 11.82 -11.15 2.18
N PHE A 107 10.86 -10.31 2.56
CA PHE A 107 11.03 -8.85 2.57
C PHE A 107 11.87 -8.40 3.77
N ALA A 108 11.69 -9.03 4.93
CA ALA A 108 12.42 -8.73 6.16
C ALA A 108 13.92 -9.09 6.07
N ALA A 109 14.31 -9.95 5.13
CA ALA A 109 15.71 -10.22 4.82
C ALA A 109 16.41 -9.04 4.10
N LEU A 110 15.65 -8.08 3.59
CA LEU A 110 16.14 -6.90 2.88
C LEU A 110 16.10 -5.66 3.80
N PRO A 111 16.94 -4.65 3.55
CA PRO A 111 16.81 -3.35 4.19
C PRO A 111 15.41 -2.76 3.98
N PHE A 112 14.83 -2.18 5.03
CA PHE A 112 13.44 -1.70 5.02
C PHE A 112 13.05 -0.85 3.80
N PRO A 113 13.84 0.15 3.33
CA PRO A 113 13.47 0.95 2.16
C PRO A 113 13.34 0.11 0.88
N VAL A 114 14.26 -0.83 0.67
CA VAL A 114 14.26 -1.73 -0.48
C VAL A 114 13.07 -2.68 -0.42
N ALA A 115 12.82 -3.23 0.76
CA ALA A 115 11.67 -4.09 1.02
C ALA A 115 10.34 -3.37 0.76
N GLY A 116 10.20 -2.10 1.18
CA GLY A 116 9.01 -1.28 0.96
C GLY A 116 8.73 -1.02 -0.52
N VAL A 117 9.77 -0.69 -1.29
CA VAL A 117 9.65 -0.53 -2.76
C VAL A 117 9.23 -1.86 -3.40
N LEU A 118 9.89 -2.95 -3.05
CA LEU A 118 9.58 -4.28 -3.61
C LEU A 118 8.14 -4.70 -3.25
N TRP A 119 7.72 -4.49 -2.01
CA TRP A 119 6.35 -4.76 -1.58
C TRP A 119 5.33 -3.95 -2.39
N THR A 120 5.60 -2.68 -2.64
CA THR A 120 4.74 -1.82 -3.47
C THR A 120 4.64 -2.35 -4.89
N LEU A 121 5.75 -2.75 -5.50
CA LEU A 121 5.76 -3.34 -6.86
C LEU A 121 4.96 -4.65 -6.91
N VAL A 122 5.15 -5.53 -5.92
CA VAL A 122 4.37 -6.78 -5.81
C VAL A 122 2.88 -6.50 -5.64
N SER A 123 2.52 -5.52 -4.82
CA SER A 123 1.12 -5.12 -4.60
C SER A 123 0.48 -4.58 -5.89
N VAL A 124 1.17 -3.71 -6.61
CA VAL A 124 0.70 -3.19 -7.91
C VAL A 124 0.56 -4.33 -8.93
N ALA A 125 1.53 -5.23 -9.00
CA ALA A 125 1.46 -6.38 -9.89
C ALA A 125 0.28 -7.32 -9.53
N ALA A 126 0.03 -7.54 -8.25
CA ALA A 126 -1.10 -8.34 -7.78
C ALA A 126 -2.45 -7.70 -8.14
N ILE A 127 -2.58 -6.38 -8.01
CA ILE A 127 -3.78 -5.65 -8.44
C ILE A 127 -3.96 -5.79 -9.95
N ALA A 128 -2.92 -5.56 -10.74
CA ALA A 128 -2.98 -5.71 -12.19
C ALA A 128 -3.37 -7.13 -12.61
N ALA A 129 -2.76 -8.15 -11.99
CA ALA A 129 -3.10 -9.55 -12.23
C ALA A 129 -4.57 -9.84 -11.87
N SER A 130 -5.05 -9.33 -10.75
CA SER A 130 -6.45 -9.47 -10.32
C SER A 130 -7.42 -8.88 -11.35
N LEU A 131 -7.12 -7.70 -11.89
CA LEU A 131 -7.93 -7.06 -12.93
C LEU A 131 -7.95 -7.90 -14.22
N VAL A 132 -6.81 -8.45 -14.61
CA VAL A 132 -6.72 -9.34 -15.78
C VAL A 132 -7.57 -10.61 -15.60
N LEU A 133 -7.46 -11.24 -14.41
CA LEU A 133 -8.19 -12.46 -14.08
C LEU A 133 -9.71 -12.24 -13.98
N LEU A 134 -10.12 -11.06 -13.48
CA LEU A 134 -11.54 -10.70 -13.35
C LEU A 134 -12.19 -10.29 -14.69
N LYS A 135 -11.38 -9.89 -15.67
CA LYS A 135 -11.88 -9.43 -16.98
C LYS A 135 -12.91 -10.36 -17.65
N PRO A 136 -12.69 -11.69 -17.72
CA PRO A 136 -13.67 -12.60 -18.33
C PRO A 136 -14.96 -12.75 -17.51
N LEU A 137 -14.90 -12.51 -16.19
CA LEU A 137 -16.04 -12.66 -15.29
C LEU A 137 -16.95 -11.42 -15.27
N VAL A 138 -16.44 -10.26 -15.65
CA VAL A 138 -17.18 -9.01 -15.68
C VAL A 138 -17.15 -8.41 -17.09
N PRO A 139 -18.18 -8.68 -17.93
CA PRO A 139 -18.21 -8.25 -19.35
C PRO A 139 -18.02 -6.73 -19.53
N ARG A 140 -18.44 -5.92 -18.55
CA ARG A 140 -18.24 -4.46 -18.57
C ARG A 140 -16.77 -4.07 -18.47
N LEU A 141 -15.97 -4.81 -17.71
CA LEU A 141 -14.52 -4.62 -17.64
C LEU A 141 -13.81 -5.02 -18.94
N ALA A 142 -14.39 -5.94 -19.70
CA ALA A 142 -13.85 -6.38 -20.99
C ALA A 142 -14.04 -5.35 -22.11
N GLN A 143 -15.08 -4.50 -21.99
CA GLN A 143 -15.43 -3.53 -23.04
C GLN A 143 -14.66 -2.20 -22.90
N ASP A 144 -14.21 -1.82 -21.72
CA ASP A 144 -13.61 -0.50 -21.47
C ASP A 144 -12.44 -0.61 -20.46
N TRP A 145 -11.25 -0.96 -20.94
CA TRP A 145 -10.04 -1.07 -20.12
C TRP A 145 -9.75 0.21 -19.30
N THR A 146 -10.09 1.36 -19.85
CA THR A 146 -9.82 2.64 -19.19
C THR A 146 -10.71 2.91 -17.98
N VAL A 147 -11.89 2.28 -17.91
CA VAL A 147 -12.78 2.35 -16.72
C VAL A 147 -12.36 1.35 -15.65
N THR A 148 -11.60 0.32 -16.03
CA THR A 148 -11.15 -0.74 -15.11
C THR A 148 -9.88 -0.35 -14.37
N VAL A 149 -9.03 0.47 -14.99
CA VAL A 149 -7.71 0.85 -14.45
C VAL A 149 -7.73 2.18 -13.71
N LEU A 150 -8.80 2.94 -13.87
CA LEU A 150 -9.04 4.23 -13.20
C LEU A 150 -10.17 4.12 -12.17
#